data_3da872725349cd6b9823eefd09e5ee5a
#
_entry.id   3da872725349cd6b9823eefd09e5ee5a
#
_cell.length_a   1.000
_cell.length_b   1.000
_cell.length_c   1.000
_cell.angle_alpha   90.00
_cell.angle_beta   90.00
_cell.angle_gamma   90.00
#
_symmetry.space_group_name_H-M   'P 1'
#
loop_
_entity.id
_entity.type
_entity.pdbx_description
1 polymer ?
#
loop_
_entity_poly.entity_id
_entity_poly.type
_entity_poly.pdbx_seq_one_letter_code
_entity_poly.pdbx_strand_id
1 'polypeptide(L)'
;MTLTKAQIIEMIAEQNGFEKKKSIEIVKNLIEIIKRTLVSGEDVLVSGFGKFCVKNKGQRRGRNPATGSDLMLSARKVVTFKCSGKLREKVNR
;
A
#
# COMPACT_ATOMS: atom_id res chain seq x y z
N MET A 1 14.25 -11.32 -4.30
CA MET A 1 12.95 -12.04 -4.38
C MET A 1 11.83 -11.17 -3.84
N THR A 2 10.67 -11.29 -4.44
CA THR A 2 9.49 -10.53 -4.01
C THR A 2 8.50 -11.46 -3.32
N LEU A 3 8.04 -11.08 -2.14
CA LEU A 3 6.98 -11.81 -1.45
C LEU A 3 5.64 -11.50 -2.12
N THR A 4 4.98 -12.51 -2.63
CA THR A 4 3.70 -12.36 -3.34
C THR A 4 2.52 -12.68 -2.43
N LYS A 5 1.32 -12.28 -2.85
CA LYS A 5 0.08 -12.61 -2.14
C LYS A 5 -0.10 -14.12 -2.00
N ALA A 6 0.21 -14.87 -3.04
CA ALA A 6 0.13 -16.33 -3.00
C ALA A 6 1.04 -16.93 -1.94
N GLN A 7 2.25 -16.42 -1.82
CA GLN A 7 3.20 -16.87 -0.80
C GLN A 7 2.74 -16.51 0.61
N ILE A 8 2.14 -15.33 0.78
CA ILE A 8 1.57 -14.93 2.08
C ILE A 8 0.45 -15.88 2.49
N ILE A 9 -0.42 -16.24 1.55
CA ILE A 9 -1.52 -17.18 1.80
C ILE A 9 -0.97 -18.53 2.26
N GLU A 10 0.04 -19.05 1.58
CA GLU A 10 0.66 -20.33 1.96
C GLU A 10 1.29 -20.27 3.35
N MET A 11 1.97 -19.19 3.67
CA MET A 11 2.60 -19.01 4.99
C MET A 11 1.57 -18.91 6.10
N ILE A 12 0.47 -18.22 5.88
CA ILE A 12 -0.62 -18.11 6.87
C ILE A 12 -1.25 -19.50 7.11
N ALA A 13 -1.51 -20.24 6.05
CA ALA A 13 -2.07 -21.59 6.16
C ALA A 13 -1.15 -22.50 6.97
N GLU A 14 0.13 -22.47 6.64
CA GLU A 14 1.15 -23.32 7.28
C GLU A 14 1.37 -22.96 8.74
N GLN A 15 1.55 -21.68 9.04
CA GLN A 15 1.86 -21.21 10.39
C GLN A 15 0.70 -21.30 11.36
N ASN A 16 -0.52 -21.28 10.87
CA ASN A 16 -1.72 -21.29 11.71
C ASN A 16 -2.53 -22.59 11.62
N GLY A 17 -2.11 -23.53 10.79
CA GLY A 17 -2.84 -24.76 10.59
C GLY A 17 -4.20 -24.56 9.92
N PHE A 18 -4.38 -23.49 9.17
CA PHE A 18 -5.63 -23.22 8.46
C PHE A 18 -5.66 -23.94 7.12
N GLU A 19 -6.87 -24.25 6.66
CA GLU A 19 -7.06 -24.70 5.30
C GLU A 19 -6.68 -23.60 4.33
N LYS A 20 -6.19 -23.96 3.15
CA LYS A 20 -5.80 -23.01 2.14
C LYS A 20 -6.95 -22.08 1.77
N LYS A 21 -8.16 -22.64 1.62
CA LYS A 21 -9.35 -21.86 1.30
C LYS A 21 -9.62 -20.76 2.33
N LYS A 22 -9.53 -21.10 3.62
CA LYS A 22 -9.71 -20.13 4.71
C LYS A 22 -8.64 -19.04 4.67
N SER A 23 -7.39 -19.42 4.40
CA SER A 23 -6.28 -18.48 4.32
C SER A 23 -6.46 -17.51 3.16
N ILE A 24 -6.96 -17.98 2.02
CA ILE A 24 -7.28 -17.11 0.87
C ILE A 24 -8.33 -16.07 1.27
N GLU A 25 -9.39 -16.49 1.96
CA GLU A 25 -10.45 -15.58 2.40
C GLU A 25 -9.94 -14.53 3.38
N ILE A 26 -9.10 -14.93 4.33
CA ILE A 26 -8.52 -14.00 5.32
C ILE A 26 -7.69 -12.93 4.63
N VAL A 27 -6.78 -13.32 3.76
CA VAL A 27 -5.90 -12.37 3.06
C VAL A 27 -6.71 -11.48 2.11
N LYS A 28 -7.65 -12.06 1.39
CA LYS A 28 -8.53 -11.32 0.48
C LYS A 28 -9.34 -10.26 1.23
N ASN A 29 -9.95 -10.65 2.35
CA ASN A 29 -10.76 -9.72 3.15
C ASN A 29 -9.91 -8.59 3.72
N LEU A 30 -8.72 -8.91 4.23
CA LEU A 30 -7.81 -7.90 4.77
C LEU A 30 -7.44 -6.86 3.70
N ILE A 31 -7.02 -7.33 2.53
CA ILE A 31 -6.64 -6.44 1.44
C ILE A 31 -7.82 -5.59 0.97
N GLU A 32 -9.02 -6.18 0.89
CA GLU A 32 -10.22 -5.45 0.50
C GLU A 32 -10.59 -4.35 1.50
N ILE A 33 -10.42 -4.61 2.80
CA ILE A 33 -10.65 -3.60 3.83
C ILE A 33 -9.68 -2.44 3.66
N ILE A 34 -8.40 -2.74 3.45
CA ILE A 34 -7.37 -1.71 3.24
C ILE A 34 -7.68 -0.88 2.00
N LYS A 35 -7.99 -1.53 0.88
CA LYS A 35 -8.34 -0.85 -0.37
C LYS A 35 -9.54 0.07 -0.20
N ARG A 36 -10.59 -0.43 0.42
CA ARG A 36 -11.84 0.31 0.61
C ARG A 36 -11.62 1.56 1.46
N THR A 37 -10.84 1.42 2.52
CA THR A 37 -10.49 2.52 3.40
C THR A 37 -9.72 3.61 2.64
N LEU A 38 -8.71 3.20 1.86
CA LEU A 38 -7.90 4.13 1.08
C LEU A 38 -8.72 4.82 -0.01
N VAL A 39 -9.62 4.09 -0.66
CA VAL A 39 -10.50 4.66 -1.69
C VAL A 39 -11.43 5.72 -1.09
N SER A 40 -11.85 5.53 0.16
CA SER A 40 -12.68 6.52 0.86
C SER A 40 -11.90 7.78 1.28
N GLY A 41 -10.59 7.77 1.14
CA GLY A 41 -9.74 8.91 1.50
C GLY A 41 -9.15 8.85 2.90
N GLU A 42 -9.36 7.76 3.62
CA GLU A 42 -8.79 7.58 4.96
C GLU A 42 -7.45 6.85 4.92
N ASP A 43 -6.55 7.27 5.80
CA ASP A 43 -5.26 6.61 5.97
C ASP A 43 -5.44 5.28 6.71
N VAL A 44 -4.51 4.35 6.47
CA VAL A 44 -4.47 3.06 7.18
C VAL A 44 -3.19 2.97 7.98
N LEU A 45 -3.31 2.85 9.29
CA LEU A 45 -2.17 2.71 10.20
C LEU A 45 -2.07 1.27 10.67
N VAL A 46 -0.92 0.65 10.45
CA VAL A 46 -0.58 -0.67 11.00
C VAL A 46 0.57 -0.47 11.99
N SER A 47 0.25 -0.52 13.28
CA SER A 47 1.22 -0.28 14.34
C SER A 47 2.44 -1.19 14.22
N GLY A 48 3.63 -0.60 14.32
CA GLY A 48 4.89 -1.34 14.22
C GLY A 48 5.32 -1.67 12.80
N PHE A 49 4.47 -1.41 11.81
CA PHE A 49 4.77 -1.65 10.40
C PHE A 49 4.89 -0.35 9.62
N GLY A 50 3.80 0.39 9.53
CA GLY A 50 3.80 1.65 8.80
C GLY A 50 2.40 2.21 8.59
N LYS A 51 2.34 3.28 7.83
CA LYS A 51 1.10 3.99 7.55
C LYS A 51 0.95 4.20 6.05
N PHE A 52 -0.19 3.78 5.52
CA PHE A 52 -0.58 4.09 4.15
C PHE A 52 -1.34 5.41 4.18
N CYS A 53 -0.82 6.41 3.49
CA CYS A 53 -1.39 7.75 3.48
C CYS A 53 -2.00 8.06 2.12
N VAL A 54 -3.21 8.61 2.14
CA VAL A 54 -3.86 9.12 0.92
C VAL A 54 -3.56 10.62 0.84
N LYS A 55 -2.94 11.03 -0.24
CA LYS A 55 -2.62 12.44 -0.46
C LYS A 55 -3.36 12.94 -1.70
N ASN A 56 -3.97 14.12 -1.56
CA ASN A 56 -4.58 14.80 -2.67
C ASN A 56 -3.52 15.68 -3.33
N LYS A 57 -3.23 15.40 -4.60
CA LYS A 57 -2.36 16.26 -5.39
C LYS A 57 -3.26 17.12 -6.26
N GLY A 58 -3.26 18.42 -5.98
CA GLY A 58 -4.04 19.38 -6.75
C GLY A 58 -3.50 19.53 -8.16
N GLN A 59 -4.26 20.24 -8.99
CA GLN A 59 -3.81 20.62 -10.33
C GLN A 59 -2.50 21.41 -10.22
N ARG A 60 -1.52 21.01 -10.98
CA ARG A 60 -0.19 21.64 -10.91
C ARG A 60 0.43 21.78 -12.29
N ARG A 61 1.37 22.72 -12.39
CA ARG A 61 2.11 22.95 -13.63
C ARG A 61 3.31 22.00 -13.69
N GLY A 62 3.45 21.31 -14.80
CA GLY A 62 4.62 20.50 -15.11
C GLY A 62 5.29 21.03 -16.36
N ARG A 63 6.31 20.33 -16.84
CA ARG A 63 7.01 20.69 -18.06
C ARG A 63 7.08 19.49 -18.99
N ASN A 64 6.79 19.70 -20.27
CA ASN A 64 6.93 18.67 -21.28
C ASN A 64 8.43 18.53 -21.61
N PRO A 65 9.05 17.36 -21.30
CA PRO A 65 10.48 17.19 -21.54
C PRO A 65 10.88 17.21 -23.02
N ALA A 66 9.96 16.92 -23.92
CA ALA A 66 10.24 16.89 -25.36
C ALA A 66 10.26 18.30 -25.97
N THR A 67 9.36 19.19 -25.54
CA THR A 67 9.21 20.53 -26.11
C THR A 67 9.62 21.62 -25.15
N GLY A 68 9.80 21.34 -23.87
CA GLY A 68 10.10 22.34 -22.86
C GLY A 68 8.91 23.22 -22.48
N SER A 69 7.73 22.98 -23.07
CA SER A 69 6.53 23.77 -22.76
C SER A 69 5.88 23.31 -21.46
N ASP A 70 5.14 24.23 -20.83
CA ASP A 70 4.41 23.94 -19.60
C ASP A 70 3.20 23.05 -19.86
N LEU A 71 2.95 22.13 -18.92
CA LEU A 71 1.77 21.27 -18.90
C LEU A 71 1.01 21.53 -17.61
N MET A 72 -0.30 21.36 -17.68
CA MET A 72 -1.14 21.31 -16.48
C MET A 72 -1.40 19.85 -16.12
N LEU A 73 -0.92 19.43 -14.94
CA LEU A 73 -1.15 18.08 -14.43
C LEU A 73 -2.48 18.04 -13.68
N SER A 74 -3.31 17.06 -14.00
CA SER A 74 -4.63 16.90 -13.38
C SER A 74 -4.53 16.63 -11.89
N ALA A 75 -5.51 17.11 -11.14
CA ALA A 75 -5.66 16.77 -9.73
C ALA A 75 -5.89 15.26 -9.60
N ARG A 76 -5.26 14.63 -8.60
CA ARG A 76 -5.40 13.19 -8.36
C ARG A 76 -5.10 12.84 -6.91
N LYS A 77 -5.57 11.67 -6.51
CA LYS A 77 -5.20 11.10 -5.20
C LYS A 77 -4.09 10.08 -5.41
N VAL A 78 -3.13 10.06 -4.50
CA VAL A 78 -2.04 9.08 -4.52
C VAL A 78 -1.93 8.44 -3.15
N VAL A 79 -1.48 7.19 -3.13
CA VAL A 79 -1.22 6.46 -1.88
C VAL A 79 0.29 6.38 -1.71
N THR A 80 0.76 6.77 -0.52
CA THR A 80 2.17 6.65 -0.15
C THR A 80 2.28 5.82 1.12
N PHE A 81 3.38 5.10 1.27
CA PHE A 81 3.65 4.30 2.45
C PHE A 81 4.77 4.93 3.27
N LYS A 82 4.51 5.14 4.56
CA LYS A 82 5.53 5.60 5.51
C LYS A 82 5.88 4.47 6.45
N CYS A 83 7.13 4.06 6.43
CA CYS A 83 7.65 3.01 7.30
C CYS A 83 7.63 3.48 8.76
N SER A 84 7.23 2.59 9.70
CA SER A 84 7.33 2.88 11.13
C SER A 84 8.78 2.96 11.56
N GLY A 85 9.03 3.64 12.69
CA GLY A 85 10.37 3.71 13.28
C GLY A 85 10.91 2.32 13.61
N LYS A 86 10.07 1.46 14.14
CA LYS A 86 10.45 0.08 14.47
C LYS A 86 10.86 -0.72 13.24
N LEU A 87 10.10 -0.63 12.16
CA LEU A 87 10.42 -1.33 10.93
C LEU A 87 11.71 -0.78 10.30
N ARG A 88 11.85 0.54 10.28
CA ARG A 88 13.05 1.19 9.75
C ARG A 88 14.30 0.72 10.48
N GLU A 89 14.22 0.63 11.79
CA GLU A 89 15.33 0.16 12.63
C GLU A 89 15.71 -1.27 12.29
N LYS A 90 14.72 -2.16 12.12
CA LYS A 90 14.96 -3.56 11.77
C LYS A 90 15.59 -3.72 10.40
N VAL A 91 15.14 -2.94 9.43
CA VAL A 91 15.65 -3.00 8.05
C VAL A 91 17.09 -2.52 7.97
N ASN A 92 17.48 -1.56 8.82
CA ASN A 92 18.81 -0.94 8.80
C ASN A 92 19.80 -1.57 9.79
N ARG A 93 19.49 -2.71 10.35
CA ARG A 93 20.42 -3.44 11.21
C ARG A 93 21.58 -4.03 10.43
#